data_f15c1d4c9c9f2b326203dc08b823b136
#
_entry.id   f15c1d4c9c9f2b326203dc08b823b136
#
_cell.length_a   1.000
_cell.length_b   1.000
_cell.length_c   1.000
_cell.angle_alpha   90.00
_cell.angle_beta   90.00
_cell.angle_gamma   90.00
#
_symmetry.space_group_name_H-M   'P 1'
#
loop_
_entity.id
_entity.type
_entity.pdbx_description
1 polymer ?
#
loop_
_entity_poly.entity_id
_entity_poly.type
_entity_poly.pdbx_seq_one_letter_code
_entity_poly.pdbx_strand_id
1 'polypeptide(L)'
;MKLIFFLIKRLFISKNSSLVFRLTNLITIVSLSLGVASLNIVISSIDGFESEISKKLSSLNGYSTINHLFEDEISQDELNLPFANETIPYLEKVALLKSKKDTQSIVINAYPINDFFKMDLFSSLDTNILGNESIIIGKTLASKLDIQIGNQVVIFNPKKLDNLSNRNRYKFFTIKYIYDSGIPDFDERNVFTSLNDLQEFFNIENNISGWIKLKPDNNSIEYPFYEMNVYDKYSSLYEWIDTQKWPILFIFSLIAIVSFFGLLSSLSILFDEKKIDFTILKVYGLSNNSISKIFIFQSIFLALIGSVFGVFLSYLFIQLQNEFKYISIEQNIYFVDYLPMNFNINISLSIILISILLSFIISSISVKRFSQFSPINVLRDK
;
A
#
# COMPACT_ATOMS: atom_id res chain seq x y z
N MET A 1 1.97 45.39 -11.33
CA MET A 1 2.07 44.33 -10.30
C MET A 1 2.06 44.84 -8.85
N LYS A 2 2.86 45.82 -8.49
CA LYS A 2 2.92 46.37 -7.09
C LYS A 2 1.56 46.84 -6.55
N LEU A 3 0.73 47.52 -7.37
CA LEU A 3 -0.58 48.01 -7.00
C LEU A 3 -1.56 46.85 -6.66
N ILE A 4 -1.58 45.80 -7.47
CA ILE A 4 -2.44 44.64 -7.26
C ILE A 4 -2.05 43.92 -5.97
N PHE A 5 -0.77 43.72 -5.71
CA PHE A 5 -0.29 43.11 -4.47
C PHE A 5 -0.63 43.96 -3.22
N PHE A 6 -0.52 45.28 -3.35
CA PHE A 6 -0.92 46.22 -2.27
C PHE A 6 -2.43 46.13 -1.99
N LEU A 7 -3.25 46.11 -3.04
CA LEU A 7 -4.71 45.96 -2.92
C LEU A 7 -5.09 44.63 -2.29
N ILE A 8 -4.43 43.56 -2.68
CA ILE A 8 -4.63 42.23 -2.10
C ILE A 8 -4.34 42.25 -0.60
N LYS A 9 -3.16 42.73 -0.21
CA LYS A 9 -2.79 42.84 1.21
C LYS A 9 -3.77 43.66 2.04
N ARG A 10 -4.24 44.78 1.49
CA ARG A 10 -5.16 45.68 2.18
C ARG A 10 -6.61 45.18 2.23
N LEU A 11 -7.07 44.49 1.18
CA LEU A 11 -8.44 43.95 1.14
C LEU A 11 -8.58 42.69 1.99
N PHE A 12 -7.52 41.86 2.11
CA PHE A 12 -7.60 40.56 2.76
C PHE A 12 -7.02 40.50 4.18
N ILE A 13 -6.04 41.35 4.51
CA ILE A 13 -5.37 41.34 5.82
C ILE A 13 -5.84 42.55 6.68
N SER A 14 -6.80 43.33 6.19
CA SER A 14 -7.31 44.48 6.93
C SER A 14 -8.00 44.07 8.24
N LYS A 15 -7.63 44.73 9.37
CA LYS A 15 -8.32 44.57 10.66
C LYS A 15 -9.81 44.93 10.62
N ASN A 16 -10.28 45.68 9.63
CA ASN A 16 -11.65 46.11 9.43
C ASN A 16 -12.48 45.24 8.47
N SER A 17 -12.01 44.02 8.13
CA SER A 17 -12.86 43.09 7.38
C SER A 17 -14.05 42.62 8.24
N SER A 18 -15.24 42.46 7.61
CA SER A 18 -16.42 41.97 8.31
C SER A 18 -16.16 40.59 8.96
N LEU A 19 -16.89 40.32 10.04
CA LEU A 19 -16.79 39.03 10.74
C LEU A 19 -17.20 37.89 9.80
N VAL A 20 -18.19 38.11 8.93
CA VAL A 20 -18.67 37.16 7.91
C VAL A 20 -17.52 36.75 6.96
N PHE A 21 -16.79 37.76 6.44
CA PHE A 21 -15.66 37.49 5.55
C PHE A 21 -14.55 36.63 6.19
N ARG A 22 -14.21 36.93 7.45
CA ARG A 22 -13.21 36.14 8.18
C ARG A 22 -13.64 34.70 8.41
N LEU A 23 -14.90 34.51 8.83
CA LEU A 23 -15.49 33.19 9.04
C LEU A 23 -15.53 32.39 7.74
N THR A 24 -15.94 33.01 6.63
CA THR A 24 -16.01 32.35 5.33
C THR A 24 -14.65 31.88 4.85
N ASN A 25 -13.62 32.73 4.96
CA ASN A 25 -12.24 32.33 4.60
C ASN A 25 -11.72 31.20 5.50
N LEU A 26 -12.01 31.23 6.79
CA LEU A 26 -11.63 30.18 7.72
C LEU A 26 -12.33 28.86 7.38
N ILE A 27 -13.63 28.88 7.13
CA ILE A 27 -14.41 27.70 6.70
C ILE A 27 -13.83 27.13 5.41
N THR A 28 -13.47 28.00 4.45
CA THR A 28 -12.86 27.57 3.20
C THR A 28 -11.50 26.89 3.42
N ILE A 29 -10.64 27.46 4.25
CA ILE A 29 -9.33 26.87 4.60
C ILE A 29 -9.54 25.51 5.26
N VAL A 30 -10.45 25.43 6.24
CA VAL A 30 -10.76 24.16 6.93
C VAL A 30 -11.31 23.13 5.97
N SER A 31 -12.26 23.50 5.12
CA SER A 31 -12.84 22.59 4.12
C SER A 31 -11.78 22.07 3.14
N LEU A 32 -10.94 22.95 2.59
CA LEU A 32 -9.85 22.56 1.70
C LEU A 32 -8.82 21.69 2.42
N SER A 33 -8.48 22.01 3.68
CA SER A 33 -7.53 21.21 4.44
C SER A 33 -8.05 19.81 4.74
N LEU A 34 -9.34 19.67 5.06
CA LEU A 34 -9.97 18.36 5.26
C LEU A 34 -10.03 17.55 3.95
N GLY A 35 -10.35 18.19 2.82
CA GLY A 35 -10.34 17.53 1.53
C GLY A 35 -8.96 17.02 1.11
N VAL A 36 -7.93 17.84 1.31
CA VAL A 36 -6.54 17.47 1.02
C VAL A 36 -6.04 16.42 2.01
N ALA A 37 -6.34 16.57 3.30
CA ALA A 37 -5.93 15.62 4.33
C ALA A 37 -6.54 14.24 4.06
N SER A 38 -7.84 14.17 3.73
CA SER A 38 -8.52 12.92 3.45
C SER A 38 -7.92 12.18 2.25
N LEU A 39 -7.63 12.89 1.15
CA LEU A 39 -6.96 12.29 -0.01
C LEU A 39 -5.56 11.76 0.34
N ASN A 40 -4.78 12.56 1.06
CA ASN A 40 -3.41 12.18 1.43
C ASN A 40 -3.40 10.96 2.38
N ILE A 41 -4.30 10.92 3.37
CA ILE A 41 -4.46 9.79 4.29
C ILE A 41 -4.80 8.52 3.53
N VAL A 42 -5.74 8.59 2.59
CA VAL A 42 -6.18 7.43 1.82
C VAL A 42 -5.09 6.88 0.92
N ILE A 43 -4.41 7.74 0.18
CA ILE A 43 -3.30 7.30 -0.67
C ILE A 43 -2.19 6.69 0.19
N SER A 44 -1.85 7.33 1.32
CA SER A 44 -0.86 6.80 2.27
C SER A 44 -1.27 5.46 2.88
N SER A 45 -2.57 5.22 3.10
CA SER A 45 -3.08 3.93 3.59
C SER A 45 -2.96 2.84 2.54
N ILE A 46 -3.27 3.14 1.27
CA ILE A 46 -3.13 2.20 0.16
C ILE A 46 -1.66 1.82 -0.03
N ASP A 47 -0.78 2.81 -0.11
CA ASP A 47 0.66 2.59 -0.28
C ASP A 47 1.26 1.83 0.93
N GLY A 48 0.82 2.17 2.14
CA GLY A 48 1.23 1.50 3.37
C GLY A 48 0.81 0.04 3.40
N PHE A 49 -0.43 -0.24 3.05
CA PHE A 49 -0.99 -1.59 2.99
C PHE A 49 -0.25 -2.47 1.97
N GLU A 50 -0.06 -1.98 0.74
CA GLU A 50 0.68 -2.67 -0.31
C GLU A 50 2.13 -2.96 0.09
N SER A 51 2.80 -1.96 0.68
CA SER A 51 4.18 -2.08 1.15
C SER A 51 4.31 -3.13 2.26
N GLU A 52 3.37 -3.17 3.21
CA GLU A 52 3.42 -4.10 4.33
C GLU A 52 3.14 -5.55 3.89
N ILE A 53 2.17 -5.74 2.98
CA ILE A 53 1.92 -7.05 2.37
C ILE A 53 3.13 -7.51 1.57
N SER A 54 3.70 -6.63 0.74
CA SER A 54 4.89 -6.96 -0.05
C SER A 54 6.07 -7.38 0.83
N LYS A 55 6.31 -6.68 1.93
CA LYS A 55 7.36 -7.05 2.91
C LYS A 55 7.10 -8.41 3.52
N LYS A 56 5.87 -8.69 3.97
CA LYS A 56 5.51 -9.99 4.53
C LYS A 56 5.70 -11.12 3.53
N LEU A 57 5.21 -10.97 2.30
CA LEU A 57 5.36 -11.98 1.26
C LEU A 57 6.83 -12.20 0.89
N SER A 58 7.63 -11.14 0.81
CA SER A 58 9.07 -11.25 0.54
C SER A 58 9.83 -11.92 1.69
N SER A 59 9.42 -11.71 2.94
CA SER A 59 10.03 -12.41 4.09
C SER A 59 9.75 -13.92 4.10
N LEU A 60 8.65 -14.35 3.45
CA LEU A 60 8.25 -15.75 3.34
C LEU A 60 8.87 -16.48 2.15
N ASN A 61 9.06 -15.78 1.03
CA ASN A 61 9.44 -16.37 -0.26
C ASN A 61 10.75 -15.84 -0.83
N GLY A 62 11.46 -14.98 -0.08
CA GLY A 62 12.58 -14.20 -0.64
C GLY A 62 12.08 -13.10 -1.59
N TYR A 63 13.00 -12.46 -2.30
CA TYR A 63 12.71 -11.40 -3.25
C TYR A 63 12.07 -11.93 -4.54
N SER A 64 12.62 -13.02 -5.09
CA SER A 64 12.14 -13.68 -6.30
C SER A 64 12.56 -15.15 -6.32
N THR A 65 11.94 -15.93 -7.20
CA THR A 65 12.31 -17.33 -7.47
C THR A 65 12.79 -17.49 -8.89
N ILE A 66 13.79 -18.34 -9.09
CA ILE A 66 14.31 -18.74 -10.41
C ILE A 66 13.85 -20.16 -10.66
N ASN A 67 13.09 -20.35 -11.72
CA ASN A 67 12.50 -21.64 -12.07
C ASN A 67 12.83 -21.98 -13.52
N HIS A 68 12.79 -23.29 -13.86
CA HIS A 68 12.92 -23.74 -15.23
C HIS A 68 11.57 -23.74 -15.95
N LEU A 69 11.55 -23.33 -17.23
CA LEU A 69 10.32 -23.07 -17.95
C LEU A 69 9.53 -24.36 -18.29
N PHE A 70 10.23 -25.50 -18.45
CA PHE A 70 9.64 -26.74 -18.95
C PHE A 70 9.70 -27.89 -17.93
N GLU A 71 10.51 -27.80 -16.92
CA GLU A 71 10.74 -28.86 -15.95
C GLU A 71 10.44 -28.39 -14.53
N ASP A 72 9.61 -29.16 -13.81
CA ASP A 72 9.28 -28.90 -12.40
C ASP A 72 10.41 -29.25 -11.45
N GLU A 73 11.35 -30.08 -11.90
CA GLU A 73 12.47 -30.60 -11.11
C GLU A 73 13.73 -30.62 -11.99
N ILE A 74 14.75 -29.93 -11.54
CA ILE A 74 16.05 -29.78 -12.23
C ILE A 74 17.18 -30.17 -11.30
N SER A 75 18.31 -30.60 -11.88
CA SER A 75 19.51 -30.90 -11.10
C SER A 75 20.05 -29.61 -10.45
N GLN A 76 20.44 -29.68 -9.19
CA GLN A 76 21.03 -28.53 -8.48
C GLN A 76 22.29 -27.99 -9.17
N ASP A 77 23.02 -28.84 -9.90
CA ASP A 77 24.27 -28.51 -10.59
C ASP A 77 24.06 -27.90 -11.99
N GLU A 78 22.82 -27.85 -12.48
CA GLU A 78 22.50 -27.47 -13.86
C GLU A 78 22.66 -25.97 -14.13
N LEU A 79 22.49 -25.13 -13.10
CA LEU A 79 22.64 -23.71 -13.21
C LEU A 79 23.93 -23.24 -12.50
N ASN A 80 24.94 -22.89 -13.26
CA ASN A 80 26.10 -22.16 -12.75
C ASN A 80 25.74 -20.69 -12.47
N LEU A 81 25.07 -20.45 -11.34
CA LEU A 81 24.71 -19.08 -10.95
C LEU A 81 25.96 -18.31 -10.53
N PRO A 82 26.25 -17.16 -11.16
CA PRO A 82 27.36 -16.30 -10.76
C PRO A 82 27.18 -15.72 -9.34
N PHE A 83 26.04 -15.95 -8.68
CA PHE A 83 25.66 -15.40 -7.37
C PHE A 83 25.23 -16.48 -6.37
N ALA A 84 25.82 -17.65 -6.42
CA ALA A 84 25.47 -18.79 -5.56
C ALA A 84 25.39 -18.47 -4.06
N ASN A 85 26.07 -17.41 -3.60
CA ASN A 85 26.03 -16.98 -2.20
C ASN A 85 24.77 -16.17 -1.80
N GLU A 86 23.98 -15.72 -2.77
CA GLU A 86 22.75 -14.90 -2.55
C GLU A 86 21.47 -15.63 -2.92
N THR A 87 21.58 -16.88 -3.35
CA THR A 87 20.44 -17.74 -3.72
C THR A 87 20.37 -18.96 -2.81
N ILE A 88 19.15 -19.45 -2.58
CA ILE A 88 18.89 -20.67 -1.79
C ILE A 88 18.17 -21.66 -2.71
N PRO A 89 18.72 -22.88 -2.93
CA PRO A 89 17.99 -23.93 -3.64
C PRO A 89 16.76 -24.36 -2.84
N TYR A 90 15.66 -24.61 -3.50
CA TYR A 90 14.44 -25.06 -2.85
C TYR A 90 13.75 -26.19 -3.61
N LEU A 91 13.04 -27.03 -2.85
CA LEU A 91 12.18 -28.06 -3.38
C LEU A 91 10.76 -27.89 -2.85
N GLU A 92 9.80 -27.74 -3.76
CA GLU A 92 8.38 -27.56 -3.44
C GLU A 92 7.59 -28.78 -3.90
N LYS A 93 6.80 -29.42 -3.03
CA LYS A 93 5.96 -30.56 -3.32
C LYS A 93 4.60 -30.47 -2.64
N VAL A 94 3.57 -30.87 -3.37
CA VAL A 94 2.23 -31.05 -2.80
C VAL A 94 2.15 -32.42 -2.11
N ALA A 95 1.63 -32.43 -0.88
CA ALA A 95 1.45 -33.63 -0.08
C ALA A 95 0.15 -33.57 0.73
N LEU A 96 -0.20 -34.70 1.36
CA LEU A 96 -1.32 -34.78 2.29
C LEU A 96 -0.75 -35.00 3.71
N LEU A 97 -1.03 -34.08 4.60
CA LEU A 97 -0.69 -34.19 6.02
C LEU A 97 -1.90 -34.74 6.77
N LYS A 98 -1.71 -35.88 7.45
CA LYS A 98 -2.73 -36.50 8.27
C LYS A 98 -2.37 -36.38 9.74
N SER A 99 -3.27 -35.82 10.53
CA SER A 99 -3.26 -35.84 11.98
C SER A 99 -4.23 -36.91 12.52
N LYS A 100 -4.38 -36.97 13.84
CA LYS A 100 -5.40 -37.81 14.47
C LYS A 100 -6.82 -37.32 14.15
N LYS A 101 -7.00 -36.05 13.86
CA LYS A 101 -8.30 -35.40 13.68
C LYS A 101 -8.77 -35.39 12.22
N ASP A 102 -7.87 -34.98 11.31
CA ASP A 102 -8.25 -34.74 9.93
C ASP A 102 -7.02 -34.85 8.98
N THR A 103 -7.29 -34.77 7.67
CA THR A 103 -6.27 -34.77 6.62
C THR A 103 -6.38 -33.49 5.80
N GLN A 104 -5.26 -32.79 5.60
CA GLN A 104 -5.19 -31.55 4.84
C GLN A 104 -4.17 -31.67 3.70
N SER A 105 -4.50 -31.02 2.58
CA SER A 105 -3.53 -30.82 1.49
C SER A 105 -2.58 -29.70 1.86
N ILE A 106 -1.30 -29.96 1.77
CA ILE A 106 -0.23 -29.02 2.12
C ILE A 106 0.76 -28.87 0.98
N VAL A 107 1.47 -27.76 0.96
CA VAL A 107 2.65 -27.54 0.14
C VAL A 107 3.86 -27.61 1.07
N ILE A 108 4.76 -28.56 0.80
CA ILE A 108 5.98 -28.72 1.56
C ILE A 108 7.10 -27.97 0.85
N ASN A 109 7.68 -27.00 1.52
CA ASN A 109 8.83 -26.24 1.08
C ASN A 109 10.06 -26.74 1.82
N ALA A 110 11.08 -27.13 1.10
CA ALA A 110 12.31 -27.65 1.68
C ALA A 110 13.53 -26.87 1.23
N TYR A 111 14.41 -26.58 2.19
CA TYR A 111 15.65 -25.83 2.00
C TYR A 111 16.82 -26.56 2.64
N PRO A 112 18.08 -26.31 2.17
CA PRO A 112 19.26 -26.77 2.90
C PRO A 112 19.26 -26.20 4.33
N ILE A 113 19.57 -27.02 5.32
CA ILE A 113 19.53 -26.64 6.74
C ILE A 113 20.37 -25.38 7.00
N ASN A 114 21.55 -25.27 6.37
CA ASN A 114 22.46 -24.13 6.56
C ASN A 114 21.89 -22.81 5.99
N ASP A 115 21.03 -22.88 4.97
CA ASP A 115 20.47 -21.73 4.27
C ASP A 115 19.07 -21.34 4.78
N PHE A 116 18.43 -22.26 5.50
CA PHE A 116 17.09 -22.11 6.02
C PHE A 116 16.92 -20.84 6.88
N PHE A 117 17.93 -20.54 7.70
CA PHE A 117 17.95 -19.40 8.61
C PHE A 117 18.33 -18.06 7.94
N LYS A 118 18.65 -18.07 6.64
CA LYS A 118 18.84 -16.86 5.86
C LYS A 118 17.50 -16.20 5.47
N MET A 119 16.40 -16.95 5.56
CA MET A 119 15.05 -16.41 5.33
C MET A 119 14.57 -15.65 6.56
N ASP A 120 14.02 -14.45 6.36
CA ASP A 120 13.60 -13.56 7.44
C ASP A 120 12.64 -14.23 8.43
N LEU A 121 11.72 -15.05 7.92
CA LEU A 121 10.74 -15.79 8.74
C LEU A 121 11.39 -16.70 9.80
N PHE A 122 12.56 -17.25 9.48
CA PHE A 122 13.26 -18.24 10.31
C PHE A 122 14.56 -17.72 10.91
N SER A 123 14.92 -16.47 10.67
CA SER A 123 16.18 -15.85 11.10
C SER A 123 16.35 -15.82 12.62
N SER A 124 15.25 -15.84 13.38
CA SER A 124 15.27 -15.85 14.86
C SER A 124 15.26 -17.25 15.48
N LEU A 125 15.18 -18.31 14.67
CA LEU A 125 15.11 -19.68 15.17
C LEU A 125 16.52 -20.23 15.44
N ASP A 126 16.59 -21.13 16.42
CA ASP A 126 17.84 -21.85 16.71
C ASP A 126 18.15 -22.87 15.60
N THR A 127 19.40 -22.88 15.13
CA THR A 127 19.86 -23.76 14.03
C THR A 127 19.68 -25.24 14.28
N ASN A 128 19.50 -25.65 15.54
CA ASN A 128 19.29 -27.05 15.94
C ASN A 128 17.83 -27.51 15.92
N ILE A 129 16.89 -26.66 15.52
CA ILE A 129 15.46 -27.01 15.50
C ILE A 129 15.14 -28.06 14.45
N LEU A 130 15.78 -27.96 13.26
CA LEU A 130 15.60 -28.91 12.18
C LEU A 130 16.60 -30.06 12.32
N GLY A 131 16.13 -31.21 12.77
CA GLY A 131 16.82 -32.48 12.70
C GLY A 131 16.22 -33.37 11.61
N ASN A 132 16.64 -34.63 11.55
CA ASN A 132 16.05 -35.61 10.63
C ASN A 132 14.58 -35.81 10.94
N GLU A 133 13.75 -35.95 9.90
CA GLU A 133 12.30 -36.18 9.99
C GLU A 133 11.55 -35.12 10.81
N SER A 134 11.97 -33.87 10.68
CA SER A 134 11.39 -32.74 11.40
C SER A 134 10.69 -31.78 10.45
N ILE A 135 9.58 -31.19 10.92
CA ILE A 135 8.83 -30.18 10.16
C ILE A 135 8.47 -28.98 11.01
N ILE A 136 8.30 -27.87 10.30
CA ILE A 136 7.75 -26.63 10.82
C ILE A 136 6.41 -26.40 10.14
N ILE A 137 5.37 -26.12 10.92
CA ILE A 137 4.00 -25.91 10.42
C ILE A 137 3.50 -24.53 10.81
N GLY A 138 2.53 -24.01 10.05
CA GLY A 138 1.88 -22.74 10.39
C GLY A 138 0.86 -22.85 11.51
N LYS A 139 0.64 -21.78 12.21
CA LYS A 139 -0.27 -21.67 13.35
C LYS A 139 -1.73 -22.03 12.99
N THR A 140 -2.17 -21.59 11.81
CA THR A 140 -3.53 -21.89 11.33
C THR A 140 -3.71 -23.40 11.10
N LEU A 141 -2.74 -24.07 10.46
CA LEU A 141 -2.75 -25.50 10.25
C LEU A 141 -2.71 -26.27 11.59
N ALA A 142 -1.84 -25.84 12.50
CA ALA A 142 -1.72 -26.43 13.83
C ALA A 142 -3.04 -26.37 14.62
N SER A 143 -3.71 -25.21 14.60
CA SER A 143 -5.00 -25.01 15.26
C SER A 143 -6.12 -25.84 14.64
N LYS A 144 -6.16 -25.92 13.30
CA LYS A 144 -7.18 -26.66 12.55
C LYS A 144 -7.10 -28.17 12.80
N LEU A 145 -5.88 -28.69 12.87
CA LEU A 145 -5.62 -30.11 13.04
C LEU A 145 -5.42 -30.52 14.52
N ASP A 146 -5.50 -29.56 15.45
CA ASP A 146 -5.27 -29.76 16.90
C ASP A 146 -3.91 -30.42 17.20
N ILE A 147 -2.85 -29.80 16.65
CA ILE A 147 -1.49 -30.30 16.70
C ILE A 147 -0.62 -29.37 17.54
N GLN A 148 0.27 -29.96 18.34
CA GLN A 148 1.23 -29.25 19.19
C GLN A 148 2.67 -29.61 18.83
N ILE A 149 3.59 -28.77 19.28
CA ILE A 149 5.04 -29.05 19.16
C ILE A 149 5.34 -30.40 19.84
N GLY A 150 6.14 -31.23 19.17
CA GLY A 150 6.48 -32.58 19.61
C GLY A 150 5.53 -33.68 19.13
N ASN A 151 4.36 -33.33 18.57
CA ASN A 151 3.47 -34.35 17.99
C ASN A 151 4.07 -34.92 16.70
N GLN A 152 3.78 -36.20 16.45
CA GLN A 152 4.07 -36.86 15.18
C GLN A 152 2.86 -36.79 14.25
N VAL A 153 3.11 -36.48 13.00
CA VAL A 153 2.15 -36.47 11.89
C VAL A 153 2.62 -37.35 10.75
N VAL A 154 1.67 -37.79 9.95
CA VAL A 154 1.97 -38.62 8.76
C VAL A 154 1.80 -37.76 7.52
N ILE A 155 2.84 -37.75 6.68
CA ILE A 155 2.78 -37.11 5.37
C ILE A 155 2.69 -38.18 4.29
N PHE A 156 1.72 -38.04 3.38
CA PHE A 156 1.48 -38.94 2.27
C PHE A 156 1.89 -38.28 0.95
N ASN A 157 2.56 -39.05 0.10
CA ASN A 157 2.81 -38.67 -1.28
C ASN A 157 1.60 -39.00 -2.14
N PRO A 158 0.84 -38.02 -2.66
CA PRO A 158 -0.38 -38.24 -3.43
C PRO A 158 -0.13 -39.01 -4.75
N LYS A 159 1.02 -38.85 -5.39
CA LYS A 159 1.37 -39.56 -6.63
C LYS A 159 1.63 -41.07 -6.44
N LYS A 160 1.78 -41.53 -5.19
CA LYS A 160 2.09 -42.93 -4.86
C LYS A 160 0.95 -43.66 -4.12
N LEU A 161 -0.22 -43.02 -4.00
CA LEU A 161 -1.35 -43.58 -3.25
C LEU A 161 -1.92 -44.87 -3.92
N ASP A 162 -1.86 -44.97 -5.23
CA ASP A 162 -2.43 -46.09 -6.00
C ASP A 162 -1.54 -47.33 -5.97
N ASN A 163 -0.26 -47.22 -5.65
CA ASN A 163 0.69 -48.33 -5.64
C ASN A 163 0.92 -48.88 -4.23
N LEU A 164 0.20 -49.97 -3.89
CA LEU A 164 0.26 -50.61 -2.56
C LEU A 164 1.65 -51.14 -2.13
N SER A 165 2.57 -51.33 -3.10
CA SER A 165 3.90 -51.93 -2.86
C SER A 165 5.02 -50.89 -2.61
N ASN A 166 4.76 -49.61 -2.60
CA ASN A 166 5.79 -48.60 -2.58
C ASN A 166 6.16 -48.15 -1.13
N ARG A 167 7.44 -48.38 -0.73
CA ARG A 167 7.94 -48.08 0.62
C ARG A 167 7.87 -46.60 0.99
N ASN A 168 7.88 -45.66 0.00
CA ASN A 168 7.86 -44.23 0.24
C ASN A 168 6.47 -43.60 0.05
N ARG A 169 5.44 -44.33 0.41
CA ARG A 169 4.04 -43.85 0.31
C ARG A 169 3.71 -42.82 1.40
N TYR A 170 4.26 -43.01 2.58
CA TYR A 170 4.11 -42.12 3.72
C TYR A 170 5.39 -42.09 4.56
N LYS A 171 5.59 -40.96 5.26
CA LYS A 171 6.69 -40.80 6.22
C LYS A 171 6.14 -40.09 7.46
N PHE A 172 6.69 -40.44 8.62
CA PHE A 172 6.36 -39.79 9.88
C PHE A 172 7.29 -38.60 10.06
N PHE A 173 6.72 -37.46 10.46
CA PHE A 173 7.47 -36.26 10.77
C PHE A 173 7.09 -35.77 12.17
N THR A 174 8.08 -35.24 12.90
CA THR A 174 7.88 -34.61 14.20
C THR A 174 7.80 -33.11 14.05
N ILE A 175 6.78 -32.49 14.64
CA ILE A 175 6.62 -31.03 14.61
C ILE A 175 7.58 -30.43 15.62
N LYS A 176 8.51 -29.60 15.14
CA LYS A 176 9.53 -28.95 15.95
C LYS A 176 9.20 -27.49 16.25
N TYR A 177 8.46 -26.82 15.36
CA TYR A 177 8.10 -25.43 15.54
C TYR A 177 6.76 -25.10 14.87
N ILE A 178 6.05 -24.11 15.41
CA ILE A 178 4.83 -23.57 14.85
C ILE A 178 5.10 -22.08 14.56
N TYR A 179 5.13 -21.72 13.29
CA TYR A 179 5.33 -20.33 12.87
C TYR A 179 3.99 -19.59 12.70
N ASP A 180 4.04 -18.27 12.79
CA ASP A 180 2.92 -17.36 12.52
C ASP A 180 3.40 -16.29 11.55
N SER A 181 3.03 -16.41 10.27
CA SER A 181 3.39 -15.42 9.24
C SER A 181 2.50 -14.18 9.28
N GLY A 182 1.38 -14.28 9.95
CA GLY A 182 0.32 -13.29 9.90
C GLY A 182 -0.52 -13.36 8.62
N ILE A 183 -0.36 -14.41 7.80
CA ILE A 183 -1.16 -14.71 6.60
C ILE A 183 -1.80 -16.09 6.80
N PRO A 184 -3.07 -16.15 7.26
CA PRO A 184 -3.71 -17.43 7.64
C PRO A 184 -3.73 -18.47 6.53
N ASP A 185 -3.98 -18.07 5.28
CA ASP A 185 -3.99 -18.98 4.12
C ASP A 185 -2.60 -19.57 3.85
N PHE A 186 -1.54 -18.79 4.07
CA PHE A 186 -0.17 -19.26 3.95
C PHE A 186 0.16 -20.25 5.08
N ASP A 187 -0.21 -19.92 6.32
CA ASP A 187 0.01 -20.73 7.51
C ASP A 187 -0.80 -22.04 7.48
N GLU A 188 -1.93 -22.07 6.76
CA GLU A 188 -2.72 -23.28 6.60
C GLU A 188 -2.12 -24.28 5.60
N ARG A 189 -1.46 -23.75 4.55
CA ARG A 189 -1.02 -24.59 3.42
C ARG A 189 0.45 -24.92 3.44
N ASN A 190 1.30 -24.04 3.94
CA ASN A 190 2.75 -24.18 3.82
C ASN A 190 3.35 -24.87 5.05
N VAL A 191 4.19 -25.85 4.77
CA VAL A 191 4.95 -26.61 5.76
C VAL A 191 6.42 -26.61 5.32
N PHE A 192 7.34 -26.55 6.27
CA PHE A 192 8.76 -26.45 5.98
C PHE A 192 9.52 -27.63 6.54
N THR A 193 10.52 -28.11 5.79
CA THR A 193 11.40 -29.21 6.20
C THR A 193 12.79 -29.07 5.59
N SER A 194 13.71 -29.96 5.94
CA SER A 194 15.03 -30.00 5.32
C SER A 194 14.97 -30.51 3.87
N LEU A 195 15.85 -29.99 3.00
CA LEU A 195 15.92 -30.42 1.60
C LEU A 195 16.19 -31.93 1.50
N ASN A 196 17.11 -32.45 2.32
CA ASN A 196 17.48 -33.86 2.32
C ASN A 196 16.30 -34.77 2.70
N ASP A 197 15.52 -34.40 3.73
CA ASP A 197 14.37 -35.21 4.16
C ASP A 197 13.30 -35.29 3.07
N LEU A 198 13.08 -34.19 2.33
CA LEU A 198 12.08 -34.17 1.27
C LEU A 198 12.55 -34.88 0.02
N GLN A 199 13.81 -34.73 -0.37
CA GLN A 199 14.42 -35.46 -1.48
C GLN A 199 14.36 -36.99 -1.24
N GLU A 200 14.73 -37.44 -0.04
CA GLU A 200 14.63 -38.83 0.36
C GLU A 200 13.17 -39.34 0.29
N PHE A 201 12.20 -38.58 0.84
CA PHE A 201 10.80 -38.99 0.87
C PHE A 201 10.18 -39.11 -0.51
N PHE A 202 10.46 -38.17 -1.40
CA PHE A 202 9.95 -38.21 -2.78
C PHE A 202 10.80 -39.08 -3.72
N ASN A 203 11.96 -39.58 -3.25
CA ASN A 203 12.94 -40.32 -4.04
C ASN A 203 13.45 -39.53 -5.24
N ILE A 204 13.85 -38.30 -4.97
CA ILE A 204 14.36 -37.32 -5.93
C ILE A 204 15.83 -37.06 -5.54
N GLU A 205 16.76 -37.60 -6.33
CA GLU A 205 18.20 -37.45 -6.07
C GLU A 205 18.68 -36.11 -6.61
N ASN A 206 19.22 -35.24 -5.75
CA ASN A 206 19.87 -33.96 -6.08
C ASN A 206 19.05 -32.99 -6.94
N ASN A 207 17.73 -33.23 -7.11
CA ASN A 207 16.86 -32.35 -7.86
C ASN A 207 16.14 -31.38 -6.94
N ILE A 208 15.92 -30.18 -7.47
CA ILE A 208 15.28 -29.04 -6.81
C ILE A 208 14.18 -28.46 -7.72
N SER A 209 13.29 -27.66 -7.17
CA SER A 209 12.30 -26.93 -7.97
C SER A 209 12.83 -25.63 -8.55
N GLY A 210 13.90 -25.09 -7.95
CA GLY A 210 14.52 -23.84 -8.37
C GLY A 210 15.35 -23.19 -7.27
N TRP A 211 15.61 -21.90 -7.41
CA TRP A 211 16.37 -21.11 -6.44
C TRP A 211 15.57 -19.88 -5.98
N ILE A 212 15.71 -19.52 -4.73
CA ILE A 212 15.19 -18.29 -4.15
C ILE A 212 16.30 -17.25 -4.12
N LYS A 213 16.05 -16.05 -4.66
CA LYS A 213 16.92 -14.87 -4.49
C LYS A 213 16.50 -14.11 -3.24
N LEU A 214 17.47 -13.81 -2.39
CA LEU A 214 17.23 -13.06 -1.16
C LEU A 214 17.22 -11.56 -1.37
N LYS A 215 17.90 -11.07 -2.43
CA LYS A 215 18.02 -9.64 -2.74
C LYS A 215 17.82 -9.38 -4.23
N PRO A 216 17.35 -8.18 -4.58
CA PRO A 216 17.28 -7.77 -5.97
C PRO A 216 18.70 -7.64 -6.56
N ASP A 217 18.89 -8.14 -7.76
CA ASP A 217 20.04 -7.86 -8.60
C ASP A 217 19.61 -7.50 -10.02
N ASN A 218 20.51 -6.93 -10.81
CA ASN A 218 20.24 -6.55 -12.20
C ASN A 218 20.73 -7.60 -13.22
N ASN A 219 21.03 -8.82 -12.77
CA ASN A 219 21.56 -9.85 -13.65
C ASN A 219 20.40 -10.51 -14.42
N SER A 220 20.50 -10.53 -15.74
CA SER A 220 19.56 -11.25 -16.59
C SER A 220 19.79 -12.77 -16.44
N ILE A 221 18.70 -13.50 -16.28
CA ILE A 221 18.71 -14.96 -16.23
C ILE A 221 18.57 -15.47 -17.67
N GLU A 222 19.44 -16.43 -18.04
CA GLU A 222 19.45 -17.00 -19.37
C GLU A 222 18.37 -18.09 -19.53
N TYR A 223 17.78 -18.11 -20.73
CA TYR A 223 16.89 -19.20 -21.14
C TYR A 223 17.59 -20.58 -20.97
N PRO A 224 16.89 -21.63 -20.47
CA PRO A 224 15.44 -21.76 -20.27
C PRO A 224 14.93 -21.39 -18.87
N PHE A 225 15.73 -20.69 -18.06
CA PHE A 225 15.31 -20.24 -16.74
C PHE A 225 14.60 -18.90 -16.81
N TYR A 226 13.69 -18.66 -15.86
CA TYR A 226 13.00 -17.40 -15.70
C TYR A 226 12.92 -16.99 -14.24
N GLU A 227 12.91 -15.71 -14.00
CA GLU A 227 12.74 -15.12 -12.68
C GLU A 227 11.28 -14.72 -12.48
N MET A 228 10.69 -15.19 -11.39
CA MET A 228 9.35 -14.82 -10.95
C MET A 228 9.48 -14.04 -9.64
N ASN A 229 9.13 -12.78 -9.66
CA ASN A 229 9.13 -11.96 -8.44
C ASN A 229 7.89 -12.27 -7.58
N VAL A 230 7.90 -11.79 -6.32
CA VAL A 230 6.80 -12.00 -5.38
C VAL A 230 5.48 -11.41 -5.93
N TYR A 231 5.56 -10.32 -6.69
CA TYR A 231 4.41 -9.68 -7.32
C TYR A 231 3.73 -10.58 -8.35
N ASP A 232 4.52 -11.25 -9.19
CA ASP A 232 4.01 -12.19 -10.20
C ASP A 232 3.45 -13.46 -9.54
N LYS A 233 4.13 -13.97 -8.52
CA LYS A 233 3.70 -15.17 -7.78
C LYS A 233 2.35 -14.97 -7.08
N TYR A 234 2.09 -13.78 -6.57
CA TYR A 234 0.85 -13.41 -5.86
C TYR A 234 -0.01 -12.41 -6.63
N SER A 235 0.04 -12.46 -7.97
CA SER A 235 -0.65 -11.52 -8.86
C SER A 235 -2.13 -11.34 -8.52
N SER A 236 -2.85 -12.42 -8.23
CA SER A 236 -4.28 -12.37 -7.85
C SER A 236 -4.53 -11.56 -6.58
N LEU A 237 -3.63 -11.60 -5.60
CA LEU A 237 -3.74 -10.77 -4.39
C LEU A 237 -3.51 -9.29 -4.70
N TYR A 238 -2.49 -8.99 -5.51
CA TYR A 238 -2.20 -7.61 -5.92
C TYR A 238 -3.30 -7.05 -6.84
N GLU A 239 -3.84 -7.84 -7.77
CA GLU A 239 -5.00 -7.46 -8.59
C GLU A 239 -6.24 -7.16 -7.73
N TRP A 240 -6.47 -7.93 -6.66
CA TRP A 240 -7.53 -7.66 -5.71
C TRP A 240 -7.31 -6.32 -4.98
N ILE A 241 -6.09 -6.05 -4.50
CA ILE A 241 -5.72 -4.77 -3.89
C ILE A 241 -5.94 -3.62 -4.88
N ASP A 242 -5.46 -3.76 -6.11
CA ASP A 242 -5.59 -2.74 -7.16
C ASP A 242 -7.05 -2.46 -7.53
N THR A 243 -7.87 -3.49 -7.59
CA THR A 243 -9.30 -3.33 -7.86
C THR A 243 -10.00 -2.50 -6.79
N GLN A 244 -9.59 -2.62 -5.53
CA GLN A 244 -10.18 -1.84 -4.43
C GLN A 244 -9.69 -0.39 -4.36
N LYS A 245 -8.54 -0.05 -4.93
CA LYS A 245 -8.02 1.32 -4.96
C LYS A 245 -8.98 2.29 -5.64
N TRP A 246 -9.54 1.92 -6.78
CA TRP A 246 -10.37 2.81 -7.59
C TRP A 246 -11.67 3.29 -6.91
N PRO A 247 -12.51 2.42 -6.32
CA PRO A 247 -13.69 2.86 -5.58
C PRO A 247 -13.35 3.77 -4.40
N ILE A 248 -12.28 3.45 -3.67
CA ILE A 248 -11.84 4.24 -2.52
C ILE A 248 -11.39 5.63 -2.98
N LEU A 249 -10.50 5.72 -3.98
CA LEU A 249 -10.06 6.99 -4.54
C LEU A 249 -11.21 7.81 -5.11
N PHE A 250 -12.20 7.16 -5.74
CA PHE A 250 -13.38 7.84 -6.25
C PHE A 250 -14.19 8.52 -5.13
N ILE A 251 -14.48 7.81 -4.04
CA ILE A 251 -15.21 8.37 -2.89
C ILE A 251 -14.47 9.57 -2.30
N PHE A 252 -13.17 9.44 -2.08
CA PHE A 252 -12.38 10.53 -1.49
C PHE A 252 -12.14 11.69 -2.45
N SER A 253 -12.12 11.44 -3.76
CA SER A 253 -12.10 12.52 -4.75
C SER A 253 -13.38 13.34 -4.73
N LEU A 254 -14.54 12.72 -4.47
CA LEU A 254 -15.80 13.45 -4.28
C LEU A 254 -15.75 14.37 -3.05
N ILE A 255 -15.15 13.92 -1.94
CA ILE A 255 -14.95 14.76 -0.76
C ILE A 255 -14.08 15.97 -1.11
N ALA A 256 -12.99 15.76 -1.86
CA ALA A 256 -12.15 16.85 -2.33
C ALA A 256 -12.92 17.83 -3.23
N ILE A 257 -13.75 17.34 -4.16
CA ILE A 257 -14.59 18.17 -5.03
C ILE A 257 -15.54 19.03 -4.20
N VAL A 258 -16.21 18.46 -3.20
CA VAL A 258 -17.10 19.21 -2.29
C VAL A 258 -16.32 20.33 -1.57
N SER A 259 -15.08 20.07 -1.17
CA SER A 259 -14.22 21.10 -0.56
C SER A 259 -13.94 22.28 -1.49
N PHE A 260 -13.82 22.05 -2.79
CA PHE A 260 -13.67 23.10 -3.80
C PHE A 260 -14.95 23.91 -4.03
N PHE A 261 -16.15 23.33 -3.82
CA PHE A 261 -17.39 24.12 -3.80
C PHE A 261 -17.42 25.13 -2.65
N GLY A 262 -16.81 24.81 -1.51
CA GLY A 262 -16.59 25.75 -0.43
C GLY A 262 -15.77 26.99 -0.88
N LEU A 263 -14.76 26.79 -1.73
CA LEU A 263 -13.98 27.87 -2.32
C LEU A 263 -14.85 28.75 -3.25
N LEU A 264 -15.71 28.16 -4.09
CA LEU A 264 -16.64 28.89 -4.92
C LEU A 264 -17.58 29.77 -4.09
N SER A 265 -18.15 29.23 -3.03
CA SER A 265 -19.02 29.95 -2.10
C SER A 265 -18.29 31.12 -1.44
N SER A 266 -17.05 30.90 -0.99
CA SER A 266 -16.20 31.95 -0.41
C SER A 266 -15.94 33.10 -1.38
N LEU A 267 -15.63 32.78 -2.66
CA LEU A 267 -15.44 33.80 -3.68
C LEU A 267 -16.71 34.59 -3.97
N SER A 268 -17.86 33.94 -3.98
CA SER A 268 -19.15 34.61 -4.18
C SER A 268 -19.47 35.58 -3.04
N ILE A 269 -19.30 35.17 -1.79
CA ILE A 269 -19.50 36.01 -0.61
C ILE A 269 -18.50 37.18 -0.60
N LEU A 270 -17.24 36.94 -0.94
CA LEU A 270 -16.27 38.01 -1.09
C LEU A 270 -16.71 39.05 -2.11
N PHE A 271 -17.20 38.58 -3.28
CA PHE A 271 -17.69 39.50 -4.32
C PHE A 271 -18.82 40.38 -3.80
N ASP A 272 -19.80 39.79 -3.14
CA ASP A 272 -20.98 40.52 -2.61
C ASP A 272 -20.58 41.55 -1.53
N GLU A 273 -19.67 41.19 -0.63
CA GLU A 273 -19.17 42.12 0.39
C GLU A 273 -18.33 43.26 -0.17
N LYS A 274 -17.54 42.98 -1.19
CA LYS A 274 -16.57 43.94 -1.76
C LYS A 274 -17.07 44.60 -3.06
N LYS A 275 -18.31 44.31 -3.48
CA LYS A 275 -18.90 44.77 -4.71
C LYS A 275 -18.83 46.32 -4.83
N ILE A 276 -19.11 47.05 -3.76
CA ILE A 276 -19.02 48.51 -3.74
C ILE A 276 -17.59 48.99 -3.86
N ASP A 277 -16.65 48.39 -3.10
CA ASP A 277 -15.24 48.76 -3.17
C ASP A 277 -14.68 48.55 -4.59
N PHE A 278 -15.07 47.44 -5.25
CA PHE A 278 -14.69 47.17 -6.64
C PHE A 278 -15.36 48.10 -7.64
N THR A 279 -16.59 48.51 -7.37
CA THR A 279 -17.33 49.50 -8.20
C THR A 279 -16.59 50.85 -8.18
N ILE A 280 -16.23 51.33 -7.01
CA ILE A 280 -15.46 52.57 -6.84
C ILE A 280 -14.11 52.48 -7.57
N LEU A 281 -13.35 51.39 -7.40
CA LEU A 281 -12.10 51.18 -8.08
C LEU A 281 -12.27 51.12 -9.61
N LYS A 282 -13.38 50.58 -10.12
CA LYS A 282 -13.69 50.52 -11.54
C LYS A 282 -13.99 51.92 -12.11
N VAL A 283 -14.68 52.75 -11.36
CA VAL A 283 -14.89 54.16 -11.75
C VAL A 283 -13.57 54.92 -11.79
N TYR A 284 -12.60 54.61 -10.93
CA TYR A 284 -11.25 55.14 -10.96
C TYR A 284 -10.36 54.53 -12.07
N GLY A 285 -10.91 53.70 -12.96
CA GLY A 285 -10.20 53.14 -14.12
C GLY A 285 -9.56 51.76 -13.92
N LEU A 286 -9.89 51.04 -12.84
CA LEU A 286 -9.42 49.68 -12.66
C LEU A 286 -10.06 48.75 -13.70
N SER A 287 -9.25 48.06 -14.49
CA SER A 287 -9.75 47.15 -15.54
C SER A 287 -10.34 45.87 -14.95
N ASN A 288 -11.28 45.26 -15.70
CA ASN A 288 -11.89 43.98 -15.34
C ASN A 288 -10.83 42.89 -15.13
N ASN A 289 -9.78 42.89 -15.95
CA ASN A 289 -8.65 41.95 -15.81
C ASN A 289 -7.90 42.11 -14.47
N SER A 290 -7.81 43.32 -13.96
CA SER A 290 -7.17 43.60 -12.65
C SER A 290 -8.03 43.07 -11.50
N ILE A 291 -9.34 43.23 -11.57
CA ILE A 291 -10.30 42.65 -10.62
C ILE A 291 -10.18 41.13 -10.65
N SER A 292 -10.21 40.53 -11.85
CA SER A 292 -10.05 39.09 -12.05
C SER A 292 -8.78 38.55 -11.38
N LYS A 293 -7.65 39.22 -11.56
CA LYS A 293 -6.37 38.80 -10.94
C LYS A 293 -6.42 38.82 -9.41
N ILE A 294 -7.16 39.75 -8.82
CA ILE A 294 -7.31 39.84 -7.37
C ILE A 294 -8.03 38.60 -6.82
N PHE A 295 -9.15 38.19 -7.44
CA PHE A 295 -9.90 37.01 -7.04
C PHE A 295 -9.12 35.70 -7.26
N ILE A 296 -8.44 35.57 -8.41
CA ILE A 296 -7.62 34.40 -8.71
C ILE A 296 -6.49 34.26 -7.68
N PHE A 297 -5.82 35.34 -7.37
CA PHE A 297 -4.73 35.30 -6.38
C PHE A 297 -5.23 34.92 -5.00
N GLN A 298 -6.40 35.42 -4.58
CA GLN A 298 -7.00 35.04 -3.32
C GLN A 298 -7.33 33.55 -3.27
N SER A 299 -7.96 33.01 -4.33
CA SER A 299 -8.24 31.59 -4.44
C SER A 299 -6.98 30.74 -4.29
N ILE A 300 -5.93 31.09 -5.03
CA ILE A 300 -4.64 30.38 -4.95
C ILE A 300 -4.06 30.47 -3.54
N PHE A 301 -4.16 31.63 -2.90
CA PHE A 301 -3.66 31.82 -1.52
C PHE A 301 -4.42 30.97 -0.51
N LEU A 302 -5.75 30.94 -0.59
CA LEU A 302 -6.59 30.08 0.25
C LEU A 302 -6.30 28.59 0.02
N ALA A 303 -6.16 28.18 -1.27
CA ALA A 303 -5.85 26.82 -1.62
C ALA A 303 -4.46 26.40 -1.13
N LEU A 304 -3.48 27.27 -1.23
CA LEU A 304 -2.12 27.01 -0.74
C LEU A 304 -2.12 26.83 0.79
N ILE A 305 -2.73 27.74 1.53
CA ILE A 305 -2.81 27.61 2.99
C ILE A 305 -3.59 26.35 3.38
N GLY A 306 -4.77 26.12 2.77
CA GLY A 306 -5.60 24.96 3.04
C GLY A 306 -4.91 23.65 2.74
N SER A 307 -4.22 23.55 1.58
CA SER A 307 -3.53 22.32 1.19
C SER A 307 -2.29 22.05 2.04
N VAL A 308 -1.47 23.06 2.37
CA VAL A 308 -0.31 22.89 3.27
C VAL A 308 -0.78 22.45 4.65
N PHE A 309 -1.83 23.08 5.16
CA PHE A 309 -2.39 22.70 6.46
C PHE A 309 -3.02 21.30 6.43
N GLY A 310 -3.66 20.93 5.30
CA GLY A 310 -4.20 19.60 5.08
C GLY A 310 -3.11 18.51 5.08
N VAL A 311 -2.00 18.76 4.37
CA VAL A 311 -0.84 17.84 4.38
C VAL A 311 -0.23 17.74 5.77
N PHE A 312 -0.14 18.85 6.50
CA PHE A 312 0.36 18.82 7.87
C PHE A 312 -0.54 17.98 8.81
N LEU A 313 -1.85 18.14 8.72
CA LEU A 313 -2.81 17.33 9.48
C LEU A 313 -2.74 15.85 9.13
N SER A 314 -2.64 15.52 7.84
CA SER A 314 -2.50 14.14 7.40
C SER A 314 -1.19 13.52 7.90
N TYR A 315 -0.08 14.25 7.86
CA TYR A 315 1.19 13.79 8.39
C TYR A 315 1.10 13.45 9.88
N LEU A 316 0.52 14.35 10.69
CA LEU A 316 0.29 14.10 12.11
C LEU A 316 -0.57 12.87 12.36
N PHE A 317 -1.66 12.73 11.60
CA PHE A 317 -2.55 11.58 11.71
C PHE A 317 -1.85 10.26 11.37
N ILE A 318 -1.05 10.24 10.28
CA ILE A 318 -0.28 9.07 9.84
C ILE A 318 0.73 8.66 10.92
N GLN A 319 1.46 9.62 11.50
CA GLN A 319 2.43 9.34 12.57
C GLN A 319 1.73 8.75 13.81
N LEU A 320 0.63 9.37 14.24
CA LEU A 320 -0.15 8.86 15.37
C LEU A 320 -0.71 7.47 15.11
N GLN A 321 -1.21 7.20 13.90
CA GLN A 321 -1.72 5.89 13.52
C GLN A 321 -0.63 4.81 13.54
N ASN A 322 0.54 5.09 12.98
CA ASN A 322 1.62 4.11 12.92
C ASN A 322 2.22 3.83 14.31
N GLU A 323 2.24 4.81 15.21
CA GLU A 323 2.78 4.65 16.56
C GLU A 323 1.78 3.99 17.52
N PHE A 324 0.54 4.47 17.53
CA PHE A 324 -0.48 4.00 18.48
C PHE A 324 -1.40 2.92 17.92
N LYS A 325 -1.39 2.67 16.60
CA LYS A 325 -2.22 1.65 15.93
C LYS A 325 -3.71 1.70 16.29
N TYR A 326 -4.27 2.93 16.39
CA TYR A 326 -5.68 3.13 16.78
C TYR A 326 -6.67 2.41 15.88
N ILE A 327 -6.40 2.39 14.57
CA ILE A 327 -7.25 1.70 13.60
C ILE A 327 -6.70 0.29 13.46
N SER A 328 -7.30 -0.63 14.21
CA SER A 328 -7.06 -2.07 14.07
C SER A 328 -7.95 -2.64 12.97
N ILE A 329 -7.43 -3.60 12.23
CA ILE A 329 -8.15 -4.36 11.21
C ILE A 329 -8.01 -5.85 11.47
N GLU A 330 -8.93 -6.64 10.93
CA GLU A 330 -8.97 -8.06 11.21
C GLU A 330 -7.88 -8.80 10.42
N GLN A 331 -6.87 -9.31 11.12
CA GLN A 331 -5.70 -9.97 10.52
C GLN A 331 -6.07 -11.14 9.62
N ASN A 332 -7.13 -11.89 9.97
CA ASN A 332 -7.57 -13.04 9.18
C ASN A 332 -8.07 -12.68 7.77
N ILE A 333 -8.47 -11.42 7.54
CA ILE A 333 -9.02 -10.94 6.27
C ILE A 333 -7.98 -10.11 5.51
N TYR A 334 -7.27 -9.24 6.25
CA TYR A 334 -6.41 -8.22 5.65
C TYR A 334 -4.91 -8.51 5.79
N PHE A 335 -4.53 -9.62 6.41
CA PHE A 335 -3.15 -10.07 6.62
C PHE A 335 -2.28 -9.14 7.49
N VAL A 336 -2.86 -8.08 8.03
CA VAL A 336 -2.25 -7.12 8.94
C VAL A 336 -3.22 -6.80 10.08
N ASP A 337 -2.70 -6.52 11.28
CA ASP A 337 -3.47 -6.29 12.51
C ASP A 337 -3.84 -4.81 12.71
N TYR A 338 -3.23 -3.90 11.98
CA TYR A 338 -3.53 -2.47 12.00
C TYR A 338 -3.47 -1.91 10.57
N LEU A 339 -4.07 -0.75 10.35
CA LEU A 339 -4.00 -0.05 9.06
C LEU A 339 -2.63 0.65 8.91
N PRO A 340 -1.70 0.08 8.13
CA PRO A 340 -0.39 0.68 7.91
C PRO A 340 -0.53 1.87 6.97
N MET A 341 0.22 2.94 7.23
CA MET A 341 0.20 4.15 6.43
C MET A 341 1.62 4.58 6.07
N ASN A 342 1.88 4.81 4.79
CA ASN A 342 3.18 5.25 4.30
C ASN A 342 3.09 6.68 3.78
N PHE A 343 3.70 7.64 4.52
CA PHE A 343 3.72 9.03 4.11
C PHE A 343 4.75 9.27 3.02
N ASN A 344 4.28 9.70 1.83
CA ASN A 344 5.14 10.02 0.70
C ASN A 344 5.10 11.52 0.41
N ILE A 345 6.23 12.20 0.59
CA ILE A 345 6.34 13.65 0.39
C ILE A 345 6.09 14.05 -1.07
N ASN A 346 6.50 13.22 -2.04
CA ASN A 346 6.31 13.53 -3.46
C ASN A 346 4.83 13.50 -3.84
N ILE A 347 4.07 12.54 -3.31
CA ILE A 347 2.62 12.45 -3.48
C ILE A 347 1.94 13.66 -2.84
N SER A 348 2.33 13.99 -1.61
CA SER A 348 1.79 15.16 -0.88
C SER A 348 2.04 16.47 -1.63
N LEU A 349 3.23 16.67 -2.20
CA LEU A 349 3.54 17.83 -3.04
C LEU A 349 2.70 17.85 -4.32
N SER A 350 2.47 16.70 -4.94
CA SER A 350 1.60 16.58 -6.11
C SER A 350 0.15 16.97 -5.79
N ILE A 351 -0.37 16.56 -4.64
CA ILE A 351 -1.72 16.94 -4.17
C ILE A 351 -1.82 18.46 -3.95
N ILE A 352 -0.82 19.09 -3.34
CA ILE A 352 -0.76 20.55 -3.18
C ILE A 352 -0.80 21.23 -4.55
N LEU A 353 0.01 20.78 -5.50
CA LEU A 353 0.08 21.35 -6.83
C LEU A 353 -1.25 21.22 -7.58
N ILE A 354 -1.87 20.04 -7.53
CA ILE A 354 -3.20 19.80 -8.12
C ILE A 354 -4.25 20.70 -7.46
N SER A 355 -4.22 20.87 -6.14
CA SER A 355 -5.13 21.75 -5.43
C SER A 355 -5.02 23.22 -5.87
N ILE A 356 -3.81 23.69 -6.08
CA ILE A 356 -3.54 25.04 -6.60
C ILE A 356 -4.06 25.18 -8.05
N LEU A 357 -3.81 24.20 -8.91
CA LEU A 357 -4.29 24.19 -10.29
C LEU A 357 -5.83 24.19 -10.35
N LEU A 358 -6.49 23.35 -9.59
CA LEU A 358 -7.95 23.31 -9.51
C LEU A 358 -8.52 24.63 -8.99
N SER A 359 -7.92 25.22 -7.95
CA SER A 359 -8.29 26.53 -7.44
C SER A 359 -8.16 27.63 -8.51
N PHE A 360 -7.08 27.62 -9.31
CA PHE A 360 -6.90 28.53 -10.42
C PHE A 360 -7.99 28.37 -11.50
N ILE A 361 -8.31 27.13 -11.89
CA ILE A 361 -9.35 26.84 -12.89
C ILE A 361 -10.71 27.33 -12.41
N ILE A 362 -11.10 26.93 -11.20
CA ILE A 362 -12.38 27.27 -10.60
C ILE A 362 -12.55 28.77 -10.44
N SER A 363 -11.53 29.45 -9.94
CA SER A 363 -11.60 30.91 -9.77
C SER A 363 -11.63 31.65 -11.13
N SER A 364 -10.91 31.15 -12.14
CA SER A 364 -10.92 31.74 -13.47
C SER A 364 -12.30 31.69 -14.15
N ILE A 365 -13.03 30.58 -13.93
CA ILE A 365 -14.41 30.43 -14.43
C ILE A 365 -15.36 31.37 -13.67
N SER A 366 -15.28 31.41 -12.35
CA SER A 366 -16.16 32.18 -11.48
C SER A 366 -16.00 33.69 -11.69
N VAL A 367 -14.77 34.12 -11.84
CA VAL A 367 -14.43 35.55 -11.98
C VAL A 367 -14.98 36.14 -13.27
N LYS A 368 -15.07 35.37 -14.36
CA LYS A 368 -15.69 35.86 -15.61
C LYS A 368 -17.13 36.35 -15.37
N ARG A 369 -17.86 35.70 -14.46
CA ARG A 369 -19.24 36.13 -14.09
C ARG A 369 -19.19 37.39 -13.22
N PHE A 370 -18.26 37.49 -12.28
CA PHE A 370 -18.18 38.62 -11.33
C PHE A 370 -17.62 39.90 -11.95
N SER A 371 -16.69 39.82 -12.91
CA SER A 371 -16.04 40.99 -13.51
C SER A 371 -16.94 41.76 -14.49
N GLN A 372 -18.04 41.16 -14.97
CA GLN A 372 -18.93 41.73 -15.97
C GLN A 372 -20.08 42.60 -15.38
N PHE A 373 -20.08 42.84 -14.05
CA PHE A 373 -21.11 43.67 -13.41
C PHE A 373 -21.03 45.13 -13.89
N SER A 374 -22.21 45.77 -14.05
CA SER A 374 -22.34 47.19 -14.39
C SER A 374 -22.19 48.04 -13.13
N PRO A 375 -21.25 49.00 -13.08
CA PRO A 375 -21.11 49.92 -11.97
C PRO A 375 -22.39 50.72 -11.68
N ILE A 376 -23.14 51.08 -12.74
CA ILE A 376 -24.37 51.88 -12.63
C ILE A 376 -25.44 51.16 -11.83
N ASN A 377 -25.66 49.88 -12.09
CA ASN A 377 -26.65 49.07 -11.38
C ASN A 377 -26.34 48.94 -9.88
N VAL A 378 -25.06 48.75 -9.55
CA VAL A 378 -24.60 48.60 -8.16
C VAL A 378 -24.75 49.86 -7.32
N LEU A 379 -24.60 51.03 -7.95
CA LEU A 379 -24.75 52.34 -7.28
C LEU A 379 -26.19 52.79 -7.20
N ARG A 380 -27.07 52.31 -8.09
CA ARG A 380 -28.49 52.66 -8.10
C ARG A 380 -29.33 51.88 -7.09
N ASP A 381 -28.91 50.65 -6.77
CA ASP A 381 -29.64 49.75 -5.85
C ASP A 381 -29.34 50.08 -4.36
N LYS A 382 -28.81 51.28 -4.08
CA LYS A 382 -28.66 51.88 -2.77
C LYS A 382 -29.54 53.08 -2.63
#